data_ea67edc8ed9d2d0cf294050784898376
#
_entry.id   ea67edc8ed9d2d0cf294050784898376
#
_cell.length_a   1.000
_cell.length_b   1.000
_cell.length_c   1.000
_cell.angle_alpha   90.00
_cell.angle_beta   90.00
_cell.angle_gamma   90.00
#
_symmetry.space_group_name_H-M   'P 1'
#
loop_
_entity.id
_entity.type
_entity.pdbx_description
1 polymer ?
#
loop_
_entity_poly.entity_id
_entity_poly.type
_entity_poly.pdbx_seq_one_letter_code
_entity_poly.pdbx_strand_id
1 'polypeptide(L)'
;MTDSPNHVPVAIVGGGQAGLSLSYFLKERGIVHLVFEQRTAMHVWKEKRWDSFCLVTPNWQCDLPGHPYTGPDPDGFMVREEIIDYLAGFRNKVDAPLREGVTVRRVARREDGAFDVATSTGDFIADHVVAASGGYTVPIIPRMAERVPPRIVQLHSELYRNAGALPDGAVLVVGSGQSGAQIAEDLHLAGRKVHLAVGNAPRCARFYRGKDVVTWLAEMGYYEMPVEQHPLKEGVRDNTNHYVTGREGGRDIDLRKFALEGMQLYGLLDGLDGCALSFRPTLKASLDAADQVYNRINATIDKFIAERGIAAPPPSVYMPLWEPPAEPASLDLDAAGVSAIIWCIGYQPDFRWLDVAIFNGAGYPKHYRGVTAEKGVFFLGLPWLHTWGSGRFSGIARDARYLAERIAENFGGPGKTARQSALVD
;
A
#
# COMPACT_ATOMS: atom_id res chain seq x y z
N MET A 1 29.40 -31.61 -14.87
CA MET A 1 29.20 -30.39 -15.67
C MET A 1 28.57 -29.38 -14.77
N THR A 2 29.30 -28.40 -14.31
CA THR A 2 28.72 -27.29 -13.53
C THR A 2 28.02 -26.39 -14.55
N ASP A 3 26.68 -26.46 -14.57
CA ASP A 3 25.88 -25.51 -15.35
C ASP A 3 26.33 -24.10 -14.99
N SER A 4 26.81 -23.34 -15.97
CA SER A 4 27.08 -21.92 -15.75
C SER A 4 25.77 -21.27 -15.35
N PRO A 5 25.70 -20.50 -14.26
CA PRO A 5 24.46 -19.87 -13.85
C PRO A 5 23.92 -19.00 -14.99
N ASN A 6 22.60 -19.04 -15.19
CA ASN A 6 21.92 -18.25 -16.22
C ASN A 6 22.21 -16.75 -15.98
N HIS A 7 22.86 -16.08 -16.94
CA HIS A 7 23.14 -14.65 -16.85
C HIS A 7 21.95 -13.86 -17.40
N VAL A 8 21.50 -12.84 -16.67
CA VAL A 8 20.46 -11.90 -17.10
C VAL A 8 20.90 -10.46 -16.84
N PRO A 9 20.79 -9.56 -17.84
CA PRO A 9 21.19 -8.15 -17.65
C PRO A 9 20.47 -7.45 -16.50
N VAL A 10 19.16 -7.70 -16.32
CA VAL A 10 18.37 -7.10 -15.23
C VAL A 10 17.49 -8.16 -14.59
N ALA A 11 17.63 -8.37 -13.29
CA ALA A 11 16.75 -9.15 -12.46
C ALA A 11 15.76 -8.25 -11.70
N ILE A 12 14.47 -8.41 -11.93
CA ILE A 12 13.40 -7.68 -11.22
C ILE A 12 12.78 -8.64 -10.22
N VAL A 13 12.77 -8.28 -8.93
CA VAL A 13 12.21 -9.10 -7.85
C VAL A 13 10.85 -8.53 -7.44
N GLY A 14 9.78 -9.21 -7.85
CA GLY A 14 8.38 -8.86 -7.61
C GLY A 14 7.61 -8.64 -8.92
N GLY A 15 6.55 -9.44 -9.14
CA GLY A 15 5.64 -9.42 -10.30
C GLY A 15 4.36 -8.60 -10.07
N GLY A 16 4.39 -7.62 -9.16
CA GLY A 16 3.31 -6.67 -8.94
C GLY A 16 3.30 -5.53 -9.97
N GLN A 17 2.42 -4.53 -9.78
CA GLN A 17 2.32 -3.36 -10.66
C GLN A 17 3.67 -2.66 -10.87
N ALA A 18 4.54 -2.62 -9.87
CA ALA A 18 5.85 -1.99 -9.95
C ALA A 18 6.79 -2.74 -10.92
N GLY A 19 7.00 -4.04 -10.70
CA GLY A 19 7.88 -4.84 -11.53
C GLY A 19 7.41 -4.93 -12.97
N LEU A 20 6.10 -5.09 -13.20
CA LEU A 20 5.54 -5.12 -14.54
C LEU A 20 5.62 -3.75 -15.23
N SER A 21 5.47 -2.63 -14.50
CA SER A 21 5.67 -1.29 -15.06
C SER A 21 7.12 -1.07 -15.52
N LEU A 22 8.09 -1.56 -14.75
CA LEU A 22 9.49 -1.50 -15.18
C LEU A 22 9.74 -2.39 -16.39
N SER A 23 9.22 -3.61 -16.38
CA SER A 23 9.32 -4.54 -17.52
C SER A 23 8.80 -3.91 -18.81
N TYR A 24 7.67 -3.19 -18.76
CA TYR A 24 7.14 -2.44 -19.89
C TYR A 24 8.19 -1.50 -20.49
N PHE A 25 8.80 -0.64 -19.69
CA PHE A 25 9.78 0.34 -20.17
C PHE A 25 11.14 -0.26 -20.57
N LEU A 26 11.54 -1.39 -19.97
CA LEU A 26 12.73 -2.13 -20.41
C LEU A 26 12.51 -2.80 -21.76
N LYS A 27 11.32 -3.37 -22.00
CA LYS A 27 10.93 -3.93 -23.31
C LYS A 27 10.93 -2.87 -24.39
N GLU A 28 10.38 -1.67 -24.13
CA GLU A 28 10.44 -0.55 -25.10
C GLU A 28 11.86 -0.16 -25.48
N ARG A 29 12.84 -0.43 -24.59
CA ARG A 29 14.26 -0.13 -24.82
C ARG A 29 15.08 -1.32 -25.33
N GLY A 30 14.43 -2.47 -25.55
CA GLY A 30 15.12 -3.70 -25.95
C GLY A 30 16.07 -4.27 -24.89
N ILE A 31 15.90 -3.91 -23.61
CA ILE A 31 16.75 -4.38 -22.53
C ILE A 31 16.24 -5.74 -22.03
N VAL A 32 17.11 -6.75 -22.15
CA VAL A 32 16.82 -8.11 -21.67
C VAL A 32 16.74 -8.10 -20.14
N HIS A 33 15.69 -8.73 -19.59
CA HIS A 33 15.46 -8.83 -18.16
C HIS A 33 14.61 -10.05 -17.83
N LEU A 34 14.57 -10.43 -16.55
CA LEU A 34 13.62 -11.41 -16.00
C LEU A 34 12.89 -10.80 -14.80
N VAL A 35 11.60 -11.14 -14.67
CA VAL A 35 10.79 -10.79 -13.50
C VAL A 35 10.57 -12.06 -12.69
N PHE A 36 11.03 -12.08 -11.44
CA PHE A 36 10.82 -13.18 -10.50
C PHE A 36 9.65 -12.84 -9.57
N GLU A 37 8.65 -13.71 -9.53
CA GLU A 37 7.50 -13.58 -8.65
C GLU A 37 7.32 -14.87 -7.83
N GLN A 38 7.30 -14.74 -6.51
CA GLN A 38 7.20 -15.91 -5.61
C GLN A 38 5.86 -16.65 -5.69
N ARG A 39 4.82 -15.97 -6.16
CA ARG A 39 3.47 -16.53 -6.36
C ARG A 39 3.02 -16.34 -7.79
N THR A 40 1.79 -15.87 -8.01
CA THR A 40 1.31 -15.41 -9.30
C THR A 40 1.38 -13.88 -9.37
N ALA A 41 1.56 -13.33 -10.57
CA ALA A 41 1.56 -11.88 -10.74
C ALA A 41 0.27 -11.25 -10.20
N MET A 42 0.42 -10.09 -9.56
CA MET A 42 -0.69 -9.36 -8.93
C MET A 42 -1.42 -10.13 -7.81
N HIS A 43 -0.79 -11.18 -7.25
CA HIS A 43 -1.34 -12.03 -6.18
C HIS A 43 -2.04 -11.25 -5.06
N VAL A 44 -1.43 -10.15 -4.60
CA VAL A 44 -1.96 -9.35 -3.49
C VAL A 44 -3.37 -8.83 -3.77
N TRP A 45 -3.69 -8.49 -5.00
CA TRP A 45 -5.01 -7.99 -5.38
C TRP A 45 -6.07 -9.08 -5.40
N LYS A 46 -5.69 -10.30 -5.80
CA LYS A 46 -6.57 -11.46 -5.83
C LYS A 46 -6.80 -12.06 -4.44
N GLU A 47 -5.71 -12.22 -3.66
CA GLU A 47 -5.71 -13.08 -2.48
C GLU A 47 -5.64 -12.32 -1.14
N LYS A 48 -5.34 -11.01 -1.16
CA LYS A 48 -5.10 -10.22 0.05
C LYS A 48 -6.07 -9.04 0.21
N ARG A 49 -7.25 -9.13 -0.42
CA ARG A 49 -8.32 -8.13 -0.31
C ARG A 49 -9.64 -8.81 0.06
N TRP A 50 -10.47 -8.12 0.83
CA TRP A 50 -11.82 -8.58 1.21
C TRP A 50 -12.81 -8.37 0.06
N ASP A 51 -13.96 -9.06 0.15
CA ASP A 51 -14.89 -9.16 -0.96
C ASP A 51 -15.51 -7.81 -1.37
N SER A 52 -15.81 -6.94 -0.38
CA SER A 52 -16.36 -5.60 -0.61
C SER A 52 -15.27 -4.53 -0.86
N PHE A 53 -14.01 -4.95 -1.09
CA PHE A 53 -12.93 -4.00 -1.33
C PHE A 53 -13.18 -3.20 -2.62
N CYS A 54 -12.93 -1.89 -2.54
CA CYS A 54 -12.91 -1.00 -3.69
C CYS A 54 -11.71 -0.05 -3.60
N LEU A 55 -11.36 0.56 -4.72
CA LEU A 55 -10.36 1.64 -4.71
C LEU A 55 -10.83 2.82 -3.86
N VAL A 56 -9.89 3.51 -3.27
CA VAL A 56 -10.11 4.76 -2.54
C VAL A 56 -9.71 5.98 -3.36
N THR A 57 -9.10 5.74 -4.50
CA THR A 57 -8.76 6.77 -5.50
C THR A 57 -9.67 6.62 -6.69
N PRO A 58 -10.14 7.70 -7.31
CA PRO A 58 -10.95 7.62 -8.52
C PRO A 58 -10.26 6.84 -9.64
N ASN A 59 -11.06 6.21 -10.50
CA ASN A 59 -10.60 5.33 -11.56
C ASN A 59 -9.65 6.03 -12.56
N TRP A 60 -9.80 7.35 -12.76
CA TRP A 60 -8.90 8.12 -13.63
C TRP A 60 -7.46 8.14 -13.13
N GLN A 61 -7.21 7.83 -11.83
CA GLN A 61 -5.85 7.66 -11.31
C GLN A 61 -5.23 6.29 -11.64
N CYS A 62 -5.96 5.39 -12.27
CA CYS A 62 -5.44 4.12 -12.75
C CYS A 62 -4.76 4.34 -14.11
N ASP A 63 -3.47 4.72 -14.05
CA ASP A 63 -2.64 5.07 -15.21
C ASP A 63 -1.34 4.23 -15.22
N LEU A 64 -1.52 2.92 -15.42
CA LEU A 64 -0.38 2.02 -15.62
C LEU A 64 0.24 2.21 -17.02
N PRO A 65 1.53 1.92 -17.23
CA PRO A 65 2.22 2.19 -18.49
C PRO A 65 1.48 1.62 -19.72
N GLY A 66 1.03 2.53 -20.59
CA GLY A 66 0.26 2.16 -21.78
C GLY A 66 -1.09 1.50 -21.50
N HIS A 67 -1.58 1.53 -20.25
CA HIS A 67 -2.84 0.91 -19.83
C HIS A 67 -3.62 1.81 -18.86
N PRO A 68 -4.00 3.04 -19.28
CA PRO A 68 -4.84 3.90 -18.47
C PRO A 68 -6.24 3.31 -18.33
N TYR A 69 -6.97 3.71 -17.31
CA TYR A 69 -8.39 3.39 -17.21
C TYR A 69 -9.16 4.04 -18.39
N THR A 70 -9.96 3.24 -19.07
CA THR A 70 -10.77 3.66 -20.22
C THR A 70 -12.25 3.28 -20.07
N GLY A 71 -12.66 2.91 -18.85
CA GLY A 71 -14.05 2.57 -18.57
C GLY A 71 -14.98 3.79 -18.55
N PRO A 72 -16.29 3.58 -18.40
CA PRO A 72 -17.31 4.61 -18.53
C PRO A 72 -17.40 5.54 -17.31
N ASP A 73 -16.81 5.17 -16.17
CA ASP A 73 -16.92 5.91 -14.91
C ASP A 73 -15.53 6.30 -14.38
N PRO A 74 -14.90 7.35 -14.93
CA PRO A 74 -13.56 7.78 -14.50
C PRO A 74 -13.53 8.32 -13.08
N ASP A 75 -14.62 8.88 -12.57
CA ASP A 75 -14.73 9.45 -11.23
C ASP A 75 -15.21 8.44 -10.18
N GLY A 76 -15.60 7.24 -10.60
CA GLY A 76 -15.99 6.14 -9.73
C GLY A 76 -14.80 5.39 -9.14
N PHE A 77 -15.10 4.27 -8.48
CA PHE A 77 -14.12 3.49 -7.71
C PHE A 77 -14.27 2.02 -8.06
N MET A 78 -13.35 1.46 -8.84
CA MET A 78 -13.35 0.04 -9.19
C MET A 78 -13.48 -0.83 -7.94
N VAL A 79 -14.42 -1.78 -7.98
CA VAL A 79 -14.53 -2.85 -6.99
C VAL A 79 -13.46 -3.91 -7.23
N ARG A 80 -13.29 -4.83 -6.27
CA ARG A 80 -12.21 -5.82 -6.27
C ARG A 80 -12.08 -6.59 -7.60
N GLU A 81 -13.17 -7.07 -8.17
CA GLU A 81 -13.18 -7.83 -9.42
C GLU A 81 -12.74 -6.97 -10.61
N GLU A 82 -13.22 -5.74 -10.69
CA GLU A 82 -12.83 -4.80 -11.74
C GLU A 82 -11.34 -4.43 -11.65
N ILE A 83 -10.80 -4.31 -10.43
CA ILE A 83 -9.36 -4.11 -10.21
C ILE A 83 -8.57 -5.33 -10.73
N ILE A 84 -9.03 -6.54 -10.44
CA ILE A 84 -8.40 -7.78 -10.90
C ILE A 84 -8.39 -7.84 -12.44
N ASP A 85 -9.51 -7.49 -13.08
CA ASP A 85 -9.63 -7.47 -14.54
C ASP A 85 -8.75 -6.39 -15.17
N TYR A 86 -8.72 -5.19 -14.59
CA TYR A 86 -7.83 -4.12 -15.01
C TYR A 86 -6.35 -4.55 -14.96
N LEU A 87 -5.94 -5.19 -13.87
CA LEU A 87 -4.57 -5.68 -13.71
C LEU A 87 -4.25 -6.88 -14.61
N ALA A 88 -5.22 -7.75 -14.88
CA ALA A 88 -5.06 -8.84 -15.84
C ALA A 88 -4.84 -8.28 -17.26
N GLY A 89 -5.60 -7.25 -17.65
CA GLY A 89 -5.39 -6.52 -18.90
C GLY A 89 -3.99 -5.92 -19.01
N PHE A 90 -3.53 -5.29 -17.92
CA PHE A 90 -2.16 -4.73 -17.86
C PHE A 90 -1.08 -5.82 -17.97
N ARG A 91 -1.20 -6.93 -17.21
CA ARG A 91 -0.28 -8.06 -17.28
C ARG A 91 -0.16 -8.58 -18.72
N ASN A 92 -1.29 -8.79 -19.39
CA ASN A 92 -1.33 -9.28 -20.76
C ASN A 92 -0.70 -8.29 -21.75
N LYS A 93 -0.91 -6.99 -21.54
CA LYS A 93 -0.31 -5.94 -22.38
C LYS A 93 1.21 -5.88 -22.23
N VAL A 94 1.72 -5.99 -21.02
CA VAL A 94 3.17 -5.95 -20.75
C VAL A 94 3.83 -7.20 -21.31
N ASP A 95 3.20 -8.37 -21.17
CA ASP A 95 3.76 -9.66 -21.59
C ASP A 95 5.23 -9.78 -21.15
N ALA A 96 5.44 -9.66 -19.85
CA ALA A 96 6.76 -9.65 -19.23
C ALA A 96 7.43 -11.03 -19.30
N PRO A 97 8.76 -11.12 -19.41
CA PRO A 97 9.50 -12.36 -19.20
C PRO A 97 9.44 -12.77 -17.72
N LEU A 98 8.30 -13.34 -17.32
CA LEU A 98 7.90 -13.56 -15.93
C LEU A 98 8.13 -15.01 -15.52
N ARG A 99 8.77 -15.20 -14.37
CA ARG A 99 8.94 -16.49 -13.68
C ARG A 99 8.07 -16.49 -12.41
N GLU A 100 6.87 -17.06 -12.51
CA GLU A 100 5.95 -17.23 -11.37
C GLU A 100 6.31 -18.48 -10.55
N GLY A 101 5.99 -18.46 -9.25
CA GLY A 101 6.34 -19.53 -8.32
C GLY A 101 7.83 -19.57 -7.94
N VAL A 102 8.60 -18.54 -8.30
CA VAL A 102 10.04 -18.47 -8.06
C VAL A 102 10.35 -17.46 -6.96
N THR A 103 10.82 -17.98 -5.82
CA THR A 103 11.26 -17.15 -4.69
C THR A 103 12.74 -16.80 -4.85
N VAL A 104 13.06 -15.50 -4.88
CA VAL A 104 14.43 -15.02 -4.71
C VAL A 104 14.77 -15.09 -3.23
N ARG A 105 15.76 -15.92 -2.88
CA ARG A 105 16.18 -16.21 -1.50
C ARG A 105 17.30 -15.29 -1.03
N ARG A 106 18.24 -14.99 -1.93
CA ARG A 106 19.38 -14.12 -1.64
C ARG A 106 19.86 -13.44 -2.92
N VAL A 107 20.25 -12.19 -2.77
CA VAL A 107 21.03 -11.42 -3.78
C VAL A 107 22.26 -10.91 -3.09
N ALA A 108 23.43 -11.18 -3.65
CA ALA A 108 24.71 -10.74 -3.08
C ALA A 108 25.64 -10.21 -4.19
N ARG A 109 26.46 -9.21 -3.84
CA ARG A 109 27.44 -8.63 -4.75
C ARG A 109 28.60 -9.60 -4.99
N ARG A 110 29.02 -9.72 -6.25
CA ARG A 110 30.19 -10.46 -6.72
C ARG A 110 31.41 -9.54 -6.85
N GLU A 111 32.59 -10.15 -6.88
CA GLU A 111 33.86 -9.43 -7.10
C GLU A 111 33.94 -8.79 -8.50
N ASP A 112 33.31 -9.39 -9.51
CA ASP A 112 33.25 -8.86 -10.87
C ASP A 112 32.27 -7.71 -11.06
N GLY A 113 31.52 -7.38 -10.00
CA GLY A 113 30.57 -6.29 -9.98
C GLY A 113 29.15 -6.66 -10.41
N ALA A 114 28.89 -7.91 -10.77
CA ALA A 114 27.56 -8.48 -10.95
C ALA A 114 26.95 -8.92 -9.60
N PHE A 115 25.79 -9.57 -9.65
CA PHE A 115 25.09 -10.10 -8.47
C PHE A 115 24.78 -11.59 -8.65
N ASP A 116 25.07 -12.38 -7.61
CA ASP A 116 24.50 -13.70 -7.48
C ASP A 116 23.05 -13.58 -7.03
N VAL A 117 22.13 -14.22 -7.77
CA VAL A 117 20.69 -14.24 -7.47
C VAL A 117 20.27 -15.67 -7.22
N ALA A 118 20.26 -16.07 -5.96
CA ALA A 118 19.86 -17.41 -5.54
C ALA A 118 18.32 -17.50 -5.48
N THR A 119 17.74 -18.44 -6.23
CA THR A 119 16.30 -18.63 -6.29
C THR A 119 15.85 -20.02 -5.82
N SER A 120 14.53 -20.25 -5.77
CA SER A 120 13.95 -21.56 -5.45
C SER A 120 14.10 -22.60 -6.57
N THR A 121 14.43 -22.18 -7.80
CA THR A 121 14.45 -23.04 -9.01
C THR A 121 15.80 -23.07 -9.71
N GLY A 122 16.82 -22.45 -9.13
CA GLY A 122 18.18 -22.37 -9.69
C GLY A 122 18.74 -20.96 -9.51
N ASP A 123 20.04 -20.83 -9.75
CA ASP A 123 20.77 -19.59 -9.54
C ASP A 123 20.96 -18.82 -10.85
N PHE A 124 21.00 -17.48 -10.73
CA PHE A 124 21.24 -16.55 -11.82
C PHE A 124 22.39 -15.63 -11.45
N ILE A 125 23.00 -15.05 -12.48
CA ILE A 125 23.89 -13.88 -12.35
C ILE A 125 23.19 -12.70 -13.00
N ALA A 126 23.15 -11.55 -12.33
CA ALA A 126 22.53 -10.34 -12.88
C ALA A 126 23.51 -9.15 -12.82
N ASP A 127 23.52 -8.31 -13.87
CA ASP A 127 24.28 -7.05 -13.84
C ASP A 127 23.56 -5.98 -12.99
N HIS A 128 22.23 -6.04 -12.98
CA HIS A 128 21.38 -5.12 -12.23
C HIS A 128 20.26 -5.89 -11.50
N VAL A 129 19.92 -5.42 -10.30
CA VAL A 129 18.82 -5.96 -9.50
C VAL A 129 17.86 -4.84 -9.11
N VAL A 130 16.58 -5.06 -9.34
CA VAL A 130 15.52 -4.13 -8.96
C VAL A 130 14.61 -4.77 -7.92
N ALA A 131 14.61 -4.24 -6.70
CA ALA A 131 13.69 -4.64 -5.65
C ALA A 131 12.33 -3.97 -5.88
N ALA A 132 11.38 -4.72 -6.44
CA ALA A 132 9.99 -4.34 -6.72
C ALA A 132 8.99 -5.14 -5.88
N SER A 133 9.44 -5.71 -4.74
CA SER A 133 8.67 -6.57 -3.84
C SER A 133 7.61 -5.83 -3.01
N GLY A 134 7.59 -4.49 -3.06
CA GLY A 134 6.65 -3.64 -2.35
C GLY A 134 7.03 -3.35 -0.89
N GLY A 135 6.30 -2.40 -0.29
CA GLY A 135 6.50 -1.97 1.11
C GLY A 135 5.55 -2.64 2.11
N TYR A 136 4.58 -3.41 1.65
CA TYR A 136 3.55 -4.05 2.50
C TYR A 136 3.69 -5.58 2.43
N THR A 137 4.84 -6.11 2.90
CA THR A 137 5.22 -7.50 2.67
C THR A 137 4.95 -8.38 3.89
N VAL A 138 5.35 -7.93 5.08
CA VAL A 138 5.21 -8.69 6.33
C VAL A 138 4.14 -8.04 7.20
N PRO A 139 3.04 -8.76 7.51
CA PRO A 139 2.03 -8.30 8.45
C PRO A 139 2.62 -8.02 9.83
N ILE A 140 2.24 -6.90 10.44
CA ILE A 140 2.62 -6.61 11.82
C ILE A 140 1.54 -7.19 12.73
N ILE A 141 1.95 -8.08 13.64
CA ILE A 141 1.11 -8.65 14.69
C ILE A 141 1.82 -8.37 16.03
N PRO A 142 1.15 -7.79 17.04
CA PRO A 142 1.80 -7.47 18.28
C PRO A 142 2.10 -8.73 19.11
N ARG A 143 3.18 -8.76 19.89
CA ARG A 143 3.55 -9.93 20.72
C ARG A 143 2.44 -10.38 21.66
N MET A 144 1.57 -9.46 22.12
CA MET A 144 0.43 -9.82 22.97
C MET A 144 -0.57 -10.75 22.30
N ALA A 145 -0.60 -10.81 20.96
CA ALA A 145 -1.45 -11.74 20.21
C ALA A 145 -1.23 -13.20 20.60
N GLU A 146 -0.03 -13.57 21.00
CA GLU A 146 0.31 -14.94 21.46
C GLU A 146 -0.42 -15.32 22.76
N ARG A 147 -0.90 -14.35 23.53
CA ARG A 147 -1.62 -14.54 24.80
C ARG A 147 -3.14 -14.48 24.66
N VAL A 148 -3.66 -14.15 23.47
CA VAL A 148 -5.10 -14.16 23.19
C VAL A 148 -5.62 -15.59 23.33
N PRO A 149 -6.75 -15.80 24.04
CA PRO A 149 -7.31 -17.15 24.22
C PRO A 149 -7.56 -17.87 22.88
N PRO A 150 -7.19 -19.17 22.74
CA PRO A 150 -7.25 -19.89 21.46
C PRO A 150 -8.64 -20.00 20.83
N ARG A 151 -9.72 -19.80 21.61
CA ARG A 151 -11.10 -19.78 21.10
C ARG A 151 -11.42 -18.55 20.26
N ILE A 152 -10.62 -17.48 20.38
CA ILE A 152 -10.80 -16.24 19.63
C ILE A 152 -9.98 -16.32 18.35
N VAL A 153 -10.65 -16.24 17.21
CA VAL A 153 -9.99 -16.24 15.90
C VAL A 153 -9.18 -14.96 15.74
N GLN A 154 -7.93 -15.08 15.34
CA GLN A 154 -7.08 -13.93 15.06
C GLN A 154 -6.70 -13.90 13.60
N LEU A 155 -6.90 -12.76 12.96
CA LEU A 155 -6.54 -12.50 11.57
C LEU A 155 -5.73 -11.21 11.47
N HIS A 156 -4.78 -11.15 10.56
CA HIS A 156 -4.30 -9.87 10.04
C HIS A 156 -5.28 -9.37 8.96
N SER A 157 -5.39 -8.06 8.75
CA SER A 157 -6.29 -7.44 7.75
C SER A 157 -6.20 -8.06 6.35
N GLU A 158 -5.04 -8.58 5.95
CA GLU A 158 -4.87 -9.25 4.65
C GLU A 158 -5.62 -10.58 4.50
N LEU A 159 -5.98 -11.20 5.61
CA LEU A 159 -6.71 -12.47 5.64
C LEU A 159 -8.22 -12.29 5.83
N TYR A 160 -8.69 -11.08 6.14
CA TYR A 160 -10.10 -10.78 6.22
C TYR A 160 -10.76 -10.91 4.83
N ARG A 161 -11.94 -11.53 4.77
CA ARG A 161 -12.71 -11.70 3.53
C ARG A 161 -14.07 -10.98 3.60
N ASN A 162 -14.88 -11.33 4.55
CA ASN A 162 -16.19 -10.74 4.79
C ASN A 162 -16.67 -11.07 6.21
N ALA A 163 -17.74 -10.42 6.65
CA ALA A 163 -18.32 -10.63 7.98
C ALA A 163 -18.81 -12.06 8.21
N GLY A 164 -19.31 -12.73 7.16
CA GLY A 164 -19.84 -14.11 7.24
C GLY A 164 -18.77 -15.20 7.36
N ALA A 165 -17.51 -14.89 7.02
CA ALA A 165 -16.39 -15.81 7.18
C ALA A 165 -15.85 -15.86 8.63
N LEU A 166 -16.32 -14.99 9.52
CA LEU A 166 -15.93 -14.96 10.93
C LEU A 166 -16.93 -15.71 11.79
N PRO A 167 -16.49 -16.30 12.92
CA PRO A 167 -17.41 -16.90 13.89
C PRO A 167 -18.46 -15.91 14.38
N ASP A 168 -19.64 -16.42 14.78
CA ASP A 168 -20.66 -15.59 15.40
C ASP A 168 -20.13 -14.91 16.68
N GLY A 169 -20.58 -13.66 16.91
CA GLY A 169 -20.14 -12.87 18.05
C GLY A 169 -19.66 -11.48 17.67
N ALA A 170 -19.11 -10.75 18.63
CA ALA A 170 -18.51 -9.44 18.39
C ALA A 170 -17.12 -9.57 17.74
N VAL A 171 -16.71 -8.55 17.00
CA VAL A 171 -15.40 -8.49 16.37
C VAL A 171 -14.63 -7.27 16.89
N LEU A 172 -13.40 -7.50 17.33
CA LEU A 172 -12.47 -6.42 17.66
C LEU A 172 -11.57 -6.14 16.45
N VAL A 173 -11.57 -4.91 15.98
CA VAL A 173 -10.61 -4.39 14.99
C VAL A 173 -9.59 -3.55 15.71
N VAL A 174 -8.30 -3.85 15.54
CA VAL A 174 -7.20 -3.11 16.18
C VAL A 174 -6.48 -2.27 15.15
N GLY A 175 -6.57 -0.95 15.31
CA GLY A 175 -6.04 0.05 14.39
C GLY A 175 -7.09 0.61 13.44
N SER A 176 -7.12 1.94 13.31
CA SER A 176 -8.06 2.70 12.49
C SER A 176 -7.40 3.36 11.26
N GLY A 177 -6.29 2.79 10.76
CA GLY A 177 -5.75 3.16 9.47
C GLY A 177 -6.70 2.77 8.32
N GLN A 178 -6.27 2.98 7.07
CA GLN A 178 -7.13 2.74 5.89
C GLN A 178 -7.83 1.37 5.92
N SER A 179 -7.08 0.28 6.16
CA SER A 179 -7.68 -1.07 6.22
C SER A 179 -8.59 -1.26 7.42
N GLY A 180 -8.16 -0.77 8.61
CA GLY A 180 -8.96 -0.95 9.83
C GLY A 180 -10.27 -0.19 9.79
N ALA A 181 -10.28 1.04 9.33
CA ALA A 181 -11.48 1.85 9.19
C ALA A 181 -12.47 1.23 8.18
N GLN A 182 -11.98 0.74 7.03
CA GLN A 182 -12.82 0.09 6.02
C GLN A 182 -13.34 -1.27 6.46
N ILE A 183 -12.54 -2.08 7.17
CA ILE A 183 -12.99 -3.38 7.70
C ILE A 183 -14.00 -3.18 8.83
N ALA A 184 -13.78 -2.19 9.71
CA ALA A 184 -14.75 -1.83 10.73
C ALA A 184 -16.08 -1.37 10.11
N GLU A 185 -16.02 -0.56 9.05
CA GLU A 185 -17.19 -0.17 8.25
C GLU A 185 -17.91 -1.40 7.65
N ASP A 186 -17.16 -2.31 7.00
CA ASP A 186 -17.74 -3.51 6.38
C ASP A 186 -18.47 -4.41 7.38
N LEU A 187 -17.85 -4.63 8.54
CA LEU A 187 -18.45 -5.38 9.64
C LEU A 187 -19.69 -4.69 10.22
N HIS A 188 -19.62 -3.37 10.41
CA HIS A 188 -20.73 -2.56 10.92
C HIS A 188 -21.94 -2.59 9.99
N LEU A 189 -21.71 -2.39 8.70
CA LEU A 189 -22.76 -2.45 7.68
C LEU A 189 -23.36 -3.86 7.50
N ALA A 190 -22.58 -4.89 7.81
CA ALA A 190 -23.07 -6.26 7.86
C ALA A 190 -23.82 -6.58 9.16
N GLY A 191 -24.05 -5.61 10.06
CA GLY A 191 -24.78 -5.77 11.31
C GLY A 191 -24.00 -6.48 12.42
N ARG A 192 -22.66 -6.61 12.32
CA ARG A 192 -21.83 -7.19 13.37
C ARG A 192 -21.65 -6.20 14.51
N LYS A 193 -21.60 -6.69 15.74
CA LYS A 193 -21.14 -5.88 16.88
C LYS A 193 -19.65 -5.65 16.74
N VAL A 194 -19.25 -4.39 16.55
CA VAL A 194 -17.84 -4.01 16.29
C VAL A 194 -17.28 -3.25 17.47
N HIS A 195 -16.11 -3.66 17.92
CA HIS A 195 -15.22 -2.94 18.81
C HIS A 195 -14.01 -2.46 17.97
N LEU A 196 -13.67 -1.17 18.04
CA LEU A 196 -12.57 -0.59 17.28
C LEU A 196 -11.58 0.11 18.22
N ALA A 197 -10.33 -0.37 18.25
CA ALA A 197 -9.22 0.34 18.88
C ALA A 197 -8.69 1.41 17.90
N VAL A 198 -8.95 2.68 18.22
CA VAL A 198 -8.66 3.84 17.36
C VAL A 198 -7.21 4.28 17.54
N GLY A 199 -6.50 4.37 16.41
CA GLY A 199 -5.15 4.92 16.34
C GLY A 199 -5.14 6.40 15.92
N ASN A 200 -3.98 6.89 15.52
CA ASN A 200 -3.73 8.27 15.12
C ASN A 200 -3.88 8.52 13.60
N ALA A 201 -4.54 7.62 12.88
CA ALA A 201 -4.70 7.78 11.44
C ALA A 201 -5.58 9.00 11.11
N PRO A 202 -5.16 9.86 10.18
CA PRO A 202 -5.95 11.01 9.75
C PRO A 202 -7.12 10.59 8.87
N ARG A 203 -8.13 11.45 8.74
CA ARG A 203 -9.22 11.30 7.78
C ARG A 203 -9.30 12.49 6.82
N CYS A 204 -9.99 12.30 5.70
CA CYS A 204 -10.35 13.37 4.78
C CYS A 204 -11.81 13.24 4.35
N ALA A 205 -12.38 14.31 3.83
CA ALA A 205 -13.67 14.23 3.15
C ALA A 205 -13.55 13.35 1.91
N ARG A 206 -14.64 12.63 1.57
CA ARG A 206 -14.71 12.00 0.25
C ARG A 206 -14.99 13.06 -0.81
N PHE A 207 -16.04 13.84 -0.58
CA PHE A 207 -16.43 14.92 -1.45
C PHE A 207 -16.40 16.26 -0.69
N TYR A 208 -15.87 17.27 -1.32
CA TYR A 208 -15.87 18.62 -0.80
C TYR A 208 -16.13 19.64 -1.92
N ARG A 209 -17.05 20.56 -1.69
CA ARG A 209 -17.41 21.60 -2.65
C ARG A 209 -17.68 21.09 -4.07
N GLY A 210 -18.44 19.96 -4.15
CA GLY A 210 -18.92 19.41 -5.42
C GLY A 210 -17.93 18.50 -6.15
N LYS A 211 -16.73 18.24 -5.59
CA LYS A 211 -15.71 17.36 -6.18
C LYS A 211 -15.14 16.39 -5.17
N ASP A 212 -14.63 15.27 -5.66
CA ASP A 212 -13.79 14.36 -4.84
C ASP A 212 -12.54 15.09 -4.33
N VAL A 213 -12.21 14.88 -3.06
CA VAL A 213 -11.03 15.51 -2.44
C VAL A 213 -9.74 15.07 -3.13
N VAL A 214 -9.66 13.82 -3.64
CA VAL A 214 -8.51 13.36 -4.43
C VAL A 214 -8.37 14.17 -5.72
N THR A 215 -9.47 14.51 -6.37
CA THR A 215 -9.45 15.37 -7.56
C THR A 215 -8.96 16.78 -7.24
N TRP A 216 -9.43 17.39 -6.14
CA TRP A 216 -8.91 18.68 -5.69
C TRP A 216 -7.41 18.64 -5.41
N LEU A 217 -6.94 17.63 -4.68
CA LEU A 217 -5.52 17.47 -4.37
C LEU A 217 -4.66 17.27 -5.62
N ALA A 218 -5.19 16.58 -6.64
CA ALA A 218 -4.51 16.44 -7.93
C ALA A 218 -4.40 17.79 -8.65
N GLU A 219 -5.50 18.57 -8.75
CA GLU A 219 -5.50 19.89 -9.34
C GLU A 219 -4.57 20.89 -8.63
N MET A 220 -4.35 20.67 -7.32
CA MET A 220 -3.39 21.42 -6.51
C MET A 220 -1.94 20.96 -6.69
N GLY A 221 -1.68 19.88 -7.46
CA GLY A 221 -0.34 19.33 -7.67
C GLY A 221 0.21 18.48 -6.52
N TYR A 222 -0.60 18.12 -5.53
CA TYR A 222 -0.15 17.37 -4.36
C TYR A 222 0.49 16.02 -4.71
N TYR A 223 -0.06 15.32 -5.70
CA TYR A 223 0.44 14.00 -6.10
C TYR A 223 1.70 14.05 -6.97
N GLU A 224 2.06 15.25 -7.43
CA GLU A 224 3.28 15.50 -8.19
C GLU A 224 4.45 15.96 -7.31
N MET A 225 4.14 16.35 -6.06
CA MET A 225 5.14 16.88 -5.12
C MET A 225 6.20 15.84 -4.79
N PRO A 226 7.50 16.11 -5.06
CA PRO A 226 8.59 15.25 -4.62
C PRO A 226 8.68 15.20 -3.08
N VAL A 227 9.12 14.05 -2.55
CA VAL A 227 9.25 13.85 -1.10
C VAL A 227 10.15 14.89 -0.43
N GLU A 228 11.17 15.37 -1.13
CA GLU A 228 12.10 16.40 -0.66
C GLU A 228 11.42 17.77 -0.46
N GLN A 229 10.32 18.03 -1.17
CA GLN A 229 9.53 19.26 -1.08
C GLN A 229 8.36 19.13 -0.08
N HIS A 230 8.06 17.90 0.36
CA HIS A 230 7.02 17.70 1.36
C HIS A 230 7.44 18.33 2.70
N PRO A 231 6.51 19.00 3.47
CA PRO A 231 6.85 19.64 4.75
C PRO A 231 7.56 18.72 5.74
N LEU A 232 7.21 17.43 5.74
CA LEU A 232 7.84 16.39 6.58
C LEU A 232 9.03 15.71 5.90
N LYS A 233 9.33 16.07 4.65
CA LYS A 233 10.36 15.40 3.84
C LYS A 233 10.20 13.87 3.93
N GLU A 234 11.28 13.13 4.08
CA GLU A 234 11.25 11.66 4.20
C GLU A 234 10.43 11.14 5.39
N GLY A 235 10.23 11.94 6.44
CA GLY A 235 9.37 11.58 7.57
C GLY A 235 7.90 11.33 7.19
N VAL A 236 7.45 11.76 6.01
CA VAL A 236 6.11 11.43 5.49
C VAL A 236 5.91 9.92 5.25
N ARG A 237 7.00 9.17 5.08
CA ARG A 237 6.97 7.71 4.89
C ARG A 237 6.43 6.96 6.10
N ASP A 238 6.59 7.55 7.30
CA ASP A 238 6.13 7.00 8.57
C ASP A 238 4.65 7.33 8.86
N ASN A 239 4.05 8.21 8.05
CA ASN A 239 2.67 8.63 8.25
C ASN A 239 1.67 7.63 7.67
N THR A 240 0.62 7.37 8.43
CA THR A 240 -0.53 6.61 7.96
C THR A 240 -1.32 7.45 6.93
N ASN A 241 -1.79 6.81 5.85
CA ASN A 241 -2.67 7.46 4.88
C ASN A 241 -4.03 7.80 5.52
N HIS A 242 -4.69 8.83 4.99
CA HIS A 242 -6.05 9.20 5.37
C HIS A 242 -7.00 8.04 5.08
N TYR A 243 -7.87 7.71 6.03
CA TYR A 243 -8.90 6.72 5.77
C TYR A 243 -10.12 7.37 5.09
N VAL A 244 -10.63 6.69 4.11
CA VAL A 244 -11.77 7.08 3.27
C VAL A 244 -12.25 5.82 2.52
N THR A 245 -13.46 5.81 2.01
CA THR A 245 -13.96 4.69 1.21
C THR A 245 -14.42 5.14 -0.17
N GLY A 246 -14.29 4.24 -1.17
CA GLY A 246 -14.94 4.34 -2.48
C GLY A 246 -16.23 3.53 -2.57
N ARG A 247 -16.62 2.84 -1.49
CA ARG A 247 -17.81 1.98 -1.45
C ARG A 247 -19.07 2.78 -1.79
N GLU A 248 -19.95 2.20 -2.61
CA GLU A 248 -21.22 2.80 -3.01
C GLU A 248 -21.08 4.20 -3.64
N GLY A 249 -20.06 4.38 -4.48
CA GLY A 249 -19.76 5.65 -5.14
C GLY A 249 -18.95 6.64 -4.30
N GLY A 250 -18.51 6.20 -3.13
CA GLY A 250 -17.65 6.98 -2.23
C GLY A 250 -18.43 7.73 -1.15
N ARG A 251 -17.94 7.66 0.06
CA ARG A 251 -18.46 8.40 1.22
C ARG A 251 -17.38 8.61 2.27
N ASP A 252 -17.67 9.49 3.22
CA ASP A 252 -16.83 9.67 4.39
C ASP A 252 -16.93 8.42 5.28
N ILE A 253 -15.81 8.00 5.85
CA ILE A 253 -15.80 7.14 7.03
C ILE A 253 -15.78 8.07 8.24
N ASP A 254 -16.89 8.13 8.97
CA ASP A 254 -17.01 8.92 10.19
C ASP A 254 -17.18 8.00 11.40
N LEU A 255 -16.09 7.82 12.15
CA LEU A 255 -16.09 6.94 13.32
C LEU A 255 -17.03 7.45 14.43
N ARG A 256 -17.24 8.76 14.54
CA ARG A 256 -18.19 9.35 15.51
C ARG A 256 -19.63 9.00 15.15
N LYS A 257 -19.96 9.01 13.83
CA LYS A 257 -21.25 8.55 13.36
C LYS A 257 -21.46 7.07 13.66
N PHE A 258 -20.46 6.24 13.40
CA PHE A 258 -20.53 4.81 13.72
C PHE A 258 -20.67 4.55 15.23
N ALA A 259 -20.07 5.40 16.08
CA ALA A 259 -20.30 5.31 17.53
C ALA A 259 -21.76 5.60 17.92
N LEU A 260 -22.41 6.59 17.30
CA LEU A 260 -23.85 6.85 17.47
C LEU A 260 -24.71 5.68 17.00
N GLU A 261 -24.26 4.94 16.00
CA GLU A 261 -24.93 3.75 15.44
C GLU A 261 -24.59 2.46 16.21
N GLY A 262 -23.80 2.55 17.31
CA GLY A 262 -23.54 1.44 18.22
C GLY A 262 -22.15 0.80 18.14
N MET A 263 -21.26 1.23 17.23
CA MET A 263 -19.86 0.79 17.24
C MET A 263 -19.17 1.26 18.51
N GLN A 264 -18.46 0.35 19.19
CA GLN A 264 -17.74 0.66 20.42
C GLN A 264 -16.32 1.09 20.10
N LEU A 265 -15.96 2.32 20.46
CA LEU A 265 -14.64 2.91 20.20
C LEU A 265 -13.79 2.91 21.47
N TYR A 266 -12.50 2.64 21.30
CA TYR A 266 -11.48 2.62 22.35
C TYR A 266 -10.27 3.43 21.90
N GLY A 267 -9.46 3.90 22.84
CA GLY A 267 -8.15 4.47 22.52
C GLY A 267 -7.15 3.43 22.04
N LEU A 268 -5.86 3.77 22.00
CA LEU A 268 -4.80 2.85 21.59
C LEU A 268 -4.77 1.62 22.51
N LEU A 269 -4.72 0.43 21.90
CA LEU A 269 -4.52 -0.82 22.62
C LEU A 269 -3.15 -0.79 23.32
N ASP A 270 -3.14 -1.04 24.63
CA ASP A 270 -1.94 -0.97 25.48
C ASP A 270 -1.48 -2.34 25.96
N GLY A 271 -2.41 -3.22 26.38
CA GLY A 271 -2.06 -4.51 26.95
C GLY A 271 -3.17 -5.54 26.91
N LEU A 272 -2.80 -6.76 27.32
CA LEU A 272 -3.71 -7.88 27.54
C LEU A 272 -3.30 -8.61 28.81
N ASP A 273 -4.26 -8.77 29.74
CA ASP A 273 -4.13 -9.59 30.94
C ASP A 273 -5.32 -10.57 31.03
N GLY A 274 -5.03 -11.87 30.91
CA GLY A 274 -6.07 -12.89 30.75
C GLY A 274 -6.96 -12.62 29.55
N CYS A 275 -8.25 -12.31 29.81
CA CYS A 275 -9.23 -11.91 28.78
C CYS A 275 -9.47 -10.40 28.74
N ALA A 276 -8.82 -9.61 29.58
CA ALA A 276 -9.03 -8.17 29.67
C ALA A 276 -7.97 -7.41 28.84
N LEU A 277 -8.42 -6.72 27.80
CA LEU A 277 -7.63 -5.74 27.07
C LEU A 277 -7.65 -4.42 27.82
N SER A 278 -6.52 -3.72 27.83
CA SER A 278 -6.39 -2.36 28.33
C SER A 278 -6.12 -1.37 27.21
N PHE A 279 -6.63 -0.15 27.35
CA PHE A 279 -6.50 0.91 26.36
C PHE A 279 -5.97 2.20 27.00
N ARG A 280 -5.17 2.94 26.25
CA ARG A 280 -4.74 4.28 26.66
C ARG A 280 -5.89 5.28 26.49
N PRO A 281 -5.98 6.31 27.33
CA PRO A 281 -7.01 7.34 27.22
C PRO A 281 -6.69 8.32 26.07
N THR A 282 -6.70 7.84 24.85
CA THR A 282 -6.32 8.59 23.64
C THR A 282 -7.47 8.70 22.63
N LEU A 283 -8.64 8.13 22.92
CA LEU A 283 -9.74 8.07 21.96
C LEU A 283 -10.18 9.47 21.50
N LYS A 284 -10.51 10.33 22.45
CA LYS A 284 -10.95 11.70 22.12
C LYS A 284 -9.86 12.46 21.34
N ALA A 285 -8.63 12.41 21.81
CA ALA A 285 -7.51 13.09 21.17
C ALA A 285 -7.28 12.59 19.74
N SER A 286 -7.38 11.28 19.48
CA SER A 286 -7.23 10.69 18.16
C SER A 286 -8.34 11.11 17.20
N LEU A 287 -9.60 11.11 17.66
CA LEU A 287 -10.75 11.56 16.87
C LEU A 287 -10.64 13.07 16.54
N ASP A 288 -10.32 13.90 17.54
CA ASP A 288 -10.15 15.34 17.34
C ASP A 288 -9.01 15.65 16.35
N ALA A 289 -7.89 14.94 16.44
CA ALA A 289 -6.77 15.10 15.51
C ALA A 289 -7.16 14.72 14.08
N ALA A 290 -7.93 13.65 13.90
CA ALA A 290 -8.44 13.24 12.59
C ALA A 290 -9.39 14.31 11.99
N ASP A 291 -10.30 14.87 12.79
CA ASP A 291 -11.21 15.93 12.39
C ASP A 291 -10.47 17.25 12.06
N GLN A 292 -9.43 17.57 12.80
CA GLN A 292 -8.58 18.73 12.48
C GLN A 292 -7.87 18.57 11.13
N VAL A 293 -7.40 17.36 10.80
CA VAL A 293 -6.82 17.10 9.46
C VAL A 293 -7.87 17.24 8.37
N TYR A 294 -9.05 16.68 8.57
CA TYR A 294 -10.20 16.81 7.67
C TYR A 294 -10.49 18.29 7.36
N ASN A 295 -10.70 19.11 8.38
CA ASN A 295 -10.99 20.54 8.23
C ASN A 295 -9.83 21.32 7.62
N ARG A 296 -8.57 20.97 7.94
CA ARG A 296 -7.40 21.61 7.38
C ARG A 296 -7.26 21.35 5.87
N ILE A 297 -7.53 20.12 5.41
CA ILE A 297 -7.55 19.80 3.98
C ILE A 297 -8.62 20.62 3.27
N ASN A 298 -9.84 20.68 3.82
CA ASN A 298 -10.93 21.46 3.27
C ASN A 298 -10.59 22.96 3.18
N ALA A 299 -10.00 23.53 4.23
CA ALA A 299 -9.56 24.92 4.24
C ALA A 299 -8.47 25.21 3.19
N THR A 300 -7.59 24.23 2.93
CA THR A 300 -6.57 24.34 1.88
C THR A 300 -7.21 24.36 0.49
N ILE A 301 -8.22 23.52 0.30
CA ILE A 301 -9.03 23.54 -0.95
C ILE A 301 -9.79 24.86 -1.11
N ASP A 302 -10.38 25.39 -0.04
CA ASP A 302 -11.06 26.69 -0.06
C ASP A 302 -10.13 27.82 -0.51
N LYS A 303 -8.92 27.84 0.00
CA LYS A 303 -7.89 28.80 -0.39
C LYS A 303 -7.56 28.66 -1.88
N PHE A 304 -7.34 27.44 -2.37
CA PHE A 304 -7.05 27.18 -3.78
C PHE A 304 -8.20 27.65 -4.70
N ILE A 305 -9.45 27.34 -4.32
CA ILE A 305 -10.66 27.75 -5.07
C ILE A 305 -10.73 29.28 -5.15
N ALA A 306 -10.50 29.98 -4.01
CA ALA A 306 -10.54 31.42 -3.95
C ALA A 306 -9.41 32.07 -4.79
N GLU A 307 -8.18 31.57 -4.69
CA GLU A 307 -7.03 32.07 -5.45
C GLU A 307 -7.17 31.88 -6.97
N ARG A 308 -7.90 30.86 -7.40
CA ARG A 308 -8.14 30.53 -8.82
C ARG A 308 -9.46 31.06 -9.35
N GLY A 309 -10.31 31.63 -8.51
CA GLY A 309 -11.63 32.11 -8.91
C GLY A 309 -12.57 31.03 -9.40
N ILE A 310 -12.42 29.77 -8.85
CA ILE A 310 -13.22 28.62 -9.28
C ILE A 310 -14.63 28.72 -8.69
N ALA A 311 -15.64 28.56 -9.53
CA ALA A 311 -17.04 28.46 -9.08
C ALA A 311 -17.24 27.09 -8.41
N ALA A 312 -17.64 27.08 -7.14
CA ALA A 312 -17.88 25.87 -6.37
C ALA A 312 -18.98 26.10 -5.31
N PRO A 313 -19.66 25.05 -4.83
CA PRO A 313 -20.62 25.15 -3.72
C PRO A 313 -20.01 25.84 -2.48
N PRO A 314 -20.82 26.36 -1.54
CA PRO A 314 -20.32 27.02 -0.34
C PRO A 314 -19.37 26.12 0.48
N PRO A 315 -18.39 26.70 1.21
CA PRO A 315 -17.54 25.95 2.12
C PRO A 315 -18.33 25.44 3.32
N SER A 316 -17.84 24.35 3.91
CA SER A 316 -18.38 23.80 5.15
C SER A 316 -17.26 23.37 6.09
N VAL A 317 -17.53 23.42 7.39
CA VAL A 317 -16.63 22.94 8.44
C VAL A 317 -17.30 21.75 9.10
N TYR A 318 -16.57 20.65 9.21
CA TYR A 318 -17.06 19.50 9.96
C TYR A 318 -17.08 19.81 11.45
N MET A 319 -18.20 19.49 12.08
CA MET A 319 -18.38 19.56 13.52
C MET A 319 -18.63 18.15 14.07
N PRO A 320 -17.98 17.77 15.19
CA PRO A 320 -18.16 16.46 15.80
C PRO A 320 -19.62 16.13 16.05
N LEU A 321 -20.10 15.00 15.53
CA LEU A 321 -21.47 14.54 15.74
C LEU A 321 -21.64 13.85 17.09
N TRP A 322 -20.56 13.37 17.69
CA TRP A 322 -20.52 12.61 18.93
C TRP A 322 -19.21 12.84 19.65
N GLU A 323 -19.26 12.91 20.95
CA GLU A 323 -18.10 12.95 21.83
C GLU A 323 -18.11 11.73 22.75
N PRO A 324 -16.98 11.10 23.02
CA PRO A 324 -16.93 9.97 23.96
C PRO A 324 -17.33 10.46 25.36
N PRO A 325 -18.39 9.88 25.97
CA PRO A 325 -18.84 10.30 27.30
C PRO A 325 -17.82 9.95 28.40
N ALA A 326 -17.00 8.94 28.13
CA ALA A 326 -15.83 8.55 28.93
C ALA A 326 -14.83 7.85 28.00
N GLU A 327 -13.58 7.80 28.42
CA GLU A 327 -12.55 7.00 27.74
C GLU A 327 -12.60 5.56 28.27
N PRO A 328 -13.04 4.55 27.48
CA PRO A 328 -13.07 3.15 27.94
C PRO A 328 -11.65 2.66 28.20
N ALA A 329 -11.35 2.29 29.44
CA ALA A 329 -10.01 1.86 29.86
C ALA A 329 -9.74 0.38 29.55
N SER A 330 -10.80 -0.44 29.42
CA SER A 330 -10.67 -1.89 29.25
C SER A 330 -11.82 -2.49 28.45
N LEU A 331 -11.58 -3.70 27.90
CA LEU A 331 -12.57 -4.55 27.26
C LEU A 331 -12.32 -6.00 27.72
N ASP A 332 -13.27 -6.58 28.41
CA ASP A 332 -13.26 -8.02 28.68
C ASP A 332 -13.79 -8.75 27.44
N LEU A 333 -12.93 -9.56 26.84
CA LEU A 333 -13.22 -10.28 25.59
C LEU A 333 -14.39 -11.27 25.73
N ASP A 334 -14.50 -11.92 26.91
CA ASP A 334 -15.58 -12.88 27.19
C ASP A 334 -16.90 -12.17 27.44
N ALA A 335 -16.92 -11.20 28.33
CA ALA A 335 -18.12 -10.44 28.66
C ALA A 335 -18.66 -9.68 27.44
N ALA A 336 -17.80 -9.23 26.54
CA ALA A 336 -18.18 -8.57 25.29
C ALA A 336 -18.62 -9.55 24.19
N GLY A 337 -18.39 -10.85 24.37
CA GLY A 337 -18.67 -11.88 23.36
C GLY A 337 -17.80 -11.77 22.13
N VAL A 338 -16.54 -11.37 22.29
CA VAL A 338 -15.59 -11.24 21.16
C VAL A 338 -15.19 -12.62 20.66
N SER A 339 -15.51 -12.90 19.40
CA SER A 339 -15.20 -14.15 18.71
C SER A 339 -13.99 -14.04 17.78
N ALA A 340 -13.67 -12.82 17.33
CA ALA A 340 -12.55 -12.59 16.43
C ALA A 340 -11.84 -11.24 16.71
N ILE A 341 -10.54 -11.23 16.48
CA ILE A 341 -9.68 -10.02 16.48
C ILE A 341 -9.05 -9.87 15.10
N ILE A 342 -9.15 -8.68 14.51
CA ILE A 342 -8.52 -8.34 13.24
C ILE A 342 -7.44 -7.30 13.49
N TRP A 343 -6.18 -7.70 13.25
CA TRP A 343 -5.01 -6.84 13.42
C TRP A 343 -4.83 -5.97 12.17
N CYS A 344 -5.11 -4.68 12.29
CA CYS A 344 -5.01 -3.67 11.22
C CYS A 344 -3.91 -2.65 11.51
N ILE A 345 -2.78 -3.09 12.08
CA ILE A 345 -1.69 -2.23 12.55
C ILE A 345 -0.54 -2.10 11.55
N GLY A 346 -0.79 -2.49 10.30
CA GLY A 346 0.10 -2.23 9.16
C GLY A 346 1.04 -3.37 8.81
N TYR A 347 2.06 -3.01 8.04
CA TYR A 347 3.04 -3.93 7.46
C TYR A 347 4.43 -3.34 7.58
N GLN A 348 5.44 -4.20 7.45
CA GLN A 348 6.81 -3.81 7.23
C GLN A 348 7.35 -4.42 5.93
N PRO A 349 8.28 -3.76 5.23
CA PRO A 349 8.96 -4.35 4.09
C PRO A 349 9.89 -5.49 4.53
N ASP A 350 10.12 -6.46 3.64
CA ASP A 350 11.14 -7.49 3.84
C ASP A 350 12.19 -7.44 2.74
N PHE A 351 13.39 -7.00 3.11
CA PHE A 351 14.55 -6.94 2.22
C PHE A 351 15.70 -7.83 2.70
N ARG A 352 15.48 -8.75 3.64
CA ARG A 352 16.52 -9.66 4.19
C ARG A 352 17.18 -10.53 3.13
N TRP A 353 16.50 -10.72 2.00
CA TRP A 353 17.03 -11.43 0.84
C TRP A 353 18.08 -10.61 0.05
N LEU A 354 18.16 -9.29 0.23
CA LEU A 354 19.08 -8.39 -0.47
C LEU A 354 20.28 -8.08 0.45
N ASP A 355 21.35 -8.86 0.27
CA ASP A 355 22.58 -8.81 1.08
C ASP A 355 23.57 -7.79 0.51
N VAL A 356 23.23 -6.49 0.69
CA VAL A 356 24.04 -5.34 0.29
C VAL A 356 23.94 -4.22 1.34
N ALA A 357 25.00 -3.42 1.48
CA ALA A 357 25.13 -2.44 2.57
C ALA A 357 24.46 -1.08 2.24
N ILE A 358 23.16 -1.09 1.96
CA ILE A 358 22.41 0.11 1.53
C ILE A 358 21.29 0.53 2.47
N PHE A 359 21.08 -0.21 3.56
CA PHE A 359 19.98 0.05 4.49
C PHE A 359 20.40 1.01 5.61
N ASN A 360 19.43 1.78 6.10
CA ASN A 360 19.60 2.56 7.33
C ASN A 360 19.34 1.69 8.58
N GLY A 361 19.50 2.28 9.77
CA GLY A 361 19.30 1.55 11.04
C GLY A 361 17.87 1.02 11.27
N ALA A 362 16.88 1.53 10.53
CA ALA A 362 15.49 1.06 10.55
C ALA A 362 15.20 0.00 9.47
N GLY A 363 16.20 -0.44 8.69
CA GLY A 363 16.03 -1.42 7.61
C GLY A 363 15.40 -0.83 6.35
N TYR A 364 15.30 0.49 6.22
CA TYR A 364 14.82 1.14 5.00
C TYR A 364 15.98 1.44 4.04
N PRO A 365 15.83 1.23 2.71
CA PRO A 365 16.89 1.45 1.77
C PRO A 365 17.24 2.93 1.60
N LYS A 366 18.53 3.26 1.59
CA LYS A 366 19.03 4.59 1.25
C LYS A 366 19.03 4.77 -0.26
N HIS A 367 18.24 5.68 -0.78
CA HIS A 367 18.10 5.89 -2.21
C HIS A 367 17.71 7.33 -2.56
N TYR A 368 17.94 7.71 -3.81
CA TYR A 368 17.31 8.86 -4.44
C TYR A 368 16.46 8.38 -5.63
N ARG A 369 15.13 8.54 -5.56
CA ARG A 369 14.17 8.06 -6.57
C ARG A 369 14.37 6.58 -6.95
N GLY A 370 14.68 5.73 -5.98
CA GLY A 370 14.92 4.31 -6.21
C GLY A 370 16.34 3.94 -6.63
N VAL A 371 17.21 4.89 -6.97
CA VAL A 371 18.62 4.64 -7.26
C VAL A 371 19.41 4.64 -5.96
N THR A 372 20.19 3.59 -5.72
CA THR A 372 21.02 3.44 -4.51
C THR A 372 22.47 3.83 -4.77
N ALA A 373 23.25 3.95 -3.68
CA ALA A 373 24.70 4.13 -3.79
C ALA A 373 25.42 2.85 -4.29
N GLU A 374 24.80 1.68 -4.14
CA GLU A 374 25.30 0.41 -4.66
C GLU A 374 24.98 0.32 -6.16
N LYS A 375 26.02 0.42 -7.00
CA LYS A 375 25.86 0.41 -8.45
C LYS A 375 25.18 -0.89 -8.91
N GLY A 376 24.06 -0.74 -9.64
CA GLY A 376 23.29 -1.88 -10.15
C GLY A 376 22.15 -2.32 -9.23
N VAL A 377 21.94 -1.68 -8.07
CA VAL A 377 20.80 -1.97 -7.18
C VAL A 377 19.80 -0.83 -7.17
N PHE A 378 18.53 -1.16 -7.39
CA PHE A 378 17.44 -0.21 -7.48
C PHE A 378 16.23 -0.65 -6.67
N PHE A 379 15.38 0.30 -6.27
CA PHE A 379 14.09 0.06 -5.63
C PHE A 379 12.96 0.68 -6.43
N LEU A 380 11.80 0.00 -6.48
CA LEU A 380 10.61 0.49 -7.16
C LEU A 380 9.34 0.11 -6.40
N GLY A 381 8.34 0.99 -6.40
CA GLY A 381 7.02 0.70 -5.83
C GLY A 381 6.94 0.86 -4.31
N LEU A 382 7.92 1.49 -3.65
CA LEU A 382 7.83 1.84 -2.24
C LEU A 382 6.96 3.09 -2.05
N PRO A 383 6.18 3.18 -0.95
CA PRO A 383 5.46 4.40 -0.61
C PRO A 383 6.42 5.59 -0.51
N TRP A 384 6.06 6.71 -1.13
CA TRP A 384 6.87 7.91 -1.12
C TRP A 384 8.33 7.70 -1.53
N LEU A 385 8.57 6.77 -2.47
CA LEU A 385 9.90 6.60 -3.05
C LEU A 385 10.38 7.88 -3.71
N HIS A 386 9.50 8.61 -4.38
CA HIS A 386 9.70 9.95 -4.93
C HIS A 386 8.50 10.87 -4.65
N THR A 387 7.28 10.45 -5.03
CA THR A 387 6.04 11.17 -4.79
C THR A 387 5.04 10.28 -4.05
N TRP A 388 3.90 10.83 -3.67
CA TRP A 388 2.79 10.07 -3.10
C TRP A 388 2.38 8.86 -3.99
N GLY A 389 2.42 9.03 -5.30
CA GLY A 389 2.01 8.03 -6.29
C GLY A 389 3.00 6.88 -6.50
N SER A 390 4.23 6.96 -5.97
CA SER A 390 5.33 6.02 -6.29
C SER A 390 5.01 4.53 -6.12
N GLY A 391 4.16 4.16 -5.17
CA GLY A 391 3.70 2.78 -4.96
C GLY A 391 2.29 2.49 -5.50
N ARG A 392 1.68 3.42 -6.24
CA ARG A 392 0.27 3.39 -6.67
C ARG A 392 0.14 3.40 -8.19
N PHE A 393 -1.05 3.09 -8.69
CA PHE A 393 -1.32 3.08 -10.14
C PHE A 393 -1.07 4.43 -10.80
N SER A 394 -1.32 5.54 -10.09
CA SER A 394 -1.19 6.90 -10.61
C SER A 394 0.25 7.41 -10.78
N GLY A 395 1.24 6.81 -10.13
CA GLY A 395 2.61 7.36 -10.13
C GLY A 395 3.69 6.36 -10.49
N ILE A 396 3.39 5.05 -10.47
CA ILE A 396 4.39 4.01 -10.72
C ILE A 396 4.99 4.08 -12.12
N ALA A 397 4.22 4.50 -13.12
CA ALA A 397 4.71 4.66 -14.49
C ALA A 397 5.88 5.65 -14.58
N ARG A 398 5.79 6.77 -13.85
CA ARG A 398 6.83 7.81 -13.81
C ARG A 398 8.13 7.30 -13.20
N ASP A 399 8.04 6.59 -12.08
CA ASP A 399 9.22 6.06 -11.41
C ASP A 399 9.84 4.90 -12.17
N ALA A 400 9.03 4.02 -12.76
CA ALA A 400 9.48 2.92 -13.60
C ALA A 400 10.21 3.42 -14.86
N ARG A 401 9.68 4.46 -15.53
CA ARG A 401 10.32 5.11 -16.68
C ARG A 401 11.67 5.69 -16.29
N TYR A 402 11.71 6.43 -15.17
CA TYR A 402 12.97 7.02 -14.68
C TYR A 402 14.02 5.94 -14.40
N LEU A 403 13.66 4.84 -13.72
CA LEU A 403 14.62 3.77 -13.46
C LEU A 403 15.05 3.04 -14.74
N ALA A 404 14.14 2.81 -15.69
CA ALA A 404 14.51 2.24 -16.98
C ALA A 404 15.53 3.09 -17.74
N GLU A 405 15.45 4.43 -17.64
CA GLU A 405 16.43 5.35 -18.19
C GLU A 405 17.77 5.22 -17.47
N ARG A 406 17.79 5.21 -16.14
CA ARG A 406 19.03 5.02 -15.34
C ARG A 406 19.68 3.66 -15.60
N ILE A 407 18.90 2.62 -15.78
CA ILE A 407 19.39 1.28 -16.14
C ILE A 407 20.00 1.33 -17.57
N ALA A 408 19.30 1.92 -18.55
CA ALA A 408 19.77 2.02 -19.92
C ALA A 408 21.10 2.73 -20.08
N GLU A 409 21.39 3.76 -19.26
CA GLU A 409 22.68 4.46 -19.25
C GLU A 409 23.87 3.54 -18.96
N ASN A 410 23.64 2.46 -18.21
CA ASN A 410 24.69 1.48 -17.93
C ASN A 410 24.95 0.51 -19.11
N PHE A 411 24.03 0.41 -20.08
CA PHE A 411 24.17 -0.39 -21.30
C PHE A 411 24.60 0.44 -22.51
N GLY A 412 24.50 1.78 -22.45
CA GLY A 412 24.69 2.71 -23.58
C GLY A 412 26.05 3.39 -23.66
N GLY A 413 27.17 2.71 -23.35
CA GLY A 413 28.51 3.15 -23.80
C GLY A 413 28.81 2.62 -25.22
N PRO A 414 29.39 3.41 -26.16
CA PRO A 414 29.75 2.92 -27.48
C PRO A 414 30.81 1.82 -27.33
N GLY A 415 30.42 0.55 -27.48
CA GLY A 415 31.36 -0.59 -27.47
C GLY A 415 30.89 -1.89 -26.84
N LYS A 416 29.69 -1.94 -26.24
CA LYS A 416 29.13 -3.20 -25.72
C LYS A 416 27.83 -3.58 -26.45
N THR A 417 27.97 -4.08 -27.66
CA THR A 417 26.92 -4.87 -28.29
C THR A 417 26.59 -6.06 -27.38
N ALA A 418 25.34 -6.10 -26.90
CA ALA A 418 24.83 -7.22 -26.16
C ALA A 418 25.13 -8.52 -26.91
N ARG A 419 25.78 -9.47 -26.25
CA ARG A 419 25.80 -10.85 -26.71
C ARG A 419 24.36 -11.35 -26.66
N GLN A 420 23.64 -11.17 -27.78
CA GLN A 420 22.44 -11.93 -28.07
C GLN A 420 22.87 -13.37 -28.33
N SER A 421 22.67 -14.24 -27.37
CA SER A 421 22.66 -15.67 -27.64
C SER A 421 21.67 -16.37 -26.68
N ALA A 422 20.65 -16.91 -27.33
CA ALA A 422 19.88 -18.08 -26.95
C ALA A 422 19.23 -18.10 -25.54
N LEU A 423 18.07 -17.50 -25.42
CA LEU A 423 17.05 -17.91 -24.47
C LEU A 423 15.70 -17.96 -25.23
N VAL A 424 15.62 -18.88 -26.23
CA VAL A 424 14.37 -19.39 -26.77
C VAL A 424 14.60 -20.89 -26.86
N ASP A 425 14.03 -21.59 -25.89
CA ASP A 425 13.35 -22.89 -25.96
C ASP A 425 12.84 -23.27 -24.57
#